data_e84d9ab2e96890ae9efe2f2ff8acbc9d
#
_entry.id   e84d9ab2e96890ae9efe2f2ff8acbc9d
#
_cell.length_a   1.000
_cell.length_b   1.000
_cell.length_c   1.000
_cell.angle_alpha   90.00
_cell.angle_beta   90.00
_cell.angle_gamma   90.00
#
_symmetry.space_group_name_H-M   'P 1'
#
loop_
_entity.id
_entity.type
_entity.pdbx_description
1 polymer ?
#
loop_
_entity_poly.entity_id
_entity_poly.type
_entity_poly.pdbx_seq_one_letter_code
_entity_poly.pdbx_strand_id
1 'polypeptide(L)'
;MVVMTLAASAARGLSAQAPSAGGPALGPEPPSIRVTPENVRFSNYLRDLAGPRALVGVVGGGVLSQLRQNDGTELGDRLAQRATQHAAEVSVRDGLAALMHRSTDYHYQFCECKGFGPRVQHALLETFTDRRADGSRALSVPRIAGTYAGDFAGLGWEHDRSVGQAAAGATLSLGFSALFNIGRELSGLGR
;
A
#
# COMPACT_ATOMS: atom_id res chain seq x y z
N MET A 1 -24.86 -17.94 -6.55
CA MET A 1 -24.78 -16.72 -7.38
C MET A 1 -25.32 -15.57 -6.54
N VAL A 2 -24.44 -14.85 -5.82
CA VAL A 2 -24.83 -13.74 -4.93
C VAL A 2 -24.43 -12.46 -5.64
N VAL A 3 -25.43 -11.70 -6.08
CA VAL A 3 -25.25 -10.38 -6.68
C VAL A 3 -25.08 -9.36 -5.57
N MET A 4 -23.88 -8.84 -5.42
CA MET A 4 -23.57 -7.77 -4.47
C MET A 4 -23.96 -6.42 -5.09
N THR A 5 -25.08 -5.88 -4.68
CA THR A 5 -25.54 -4.55 -5.09
C THR A 5 -24.78 -3.51 -4.28
N LEU A 6 -23.85 -2.81 -4.92
CA LEU A 6 -23.15 -1.66 -4.34
C LEU A 6 -24.08 -0.44 -4.35
N ALA A 7 -24.52 -0.02 -3.17
CA ALA A 7 -25.26 1.23 -3.00
C ALA A 7 -24.29 2.42 -3.05
N ALA A 8 -24.40 3.23 -4.12
CA ALA A 8 -23.72 4.51 -4.24
C ALA A 8 -24.48 5.57 -3.44
N SER A 9 -23.96 5.94 -2.28
CA SER A 9 -24.42 7.11 -1.52
C SER A 9 -23.64 8.35 -1.95
N ALA A 10 -24.34 9.27 -2.60
CA ALA A 10 -23.84 10.58 -2.99
C ALA A 10 -23.65 11.46 -1.75
N ALA A 11 -22.42 11.77 -1.38
CA ALA A 11 -22.09 12.78 -0.40
C ALA A 11 -22.22 14.18 -1.05
N ARG A 12 -23.24 14.92 -0.61
CA ARG A 12 -23.44 16.33 -0.97
C ARG A 12 -22.35 17.19 -0.33
N GLY A 13 -21.74 18.04 -1.17
CA GLY A 13 -20.69 18.97 -0.76
C GLY A 13 -21.20 20.02 0.25
N LEU A 14 -20.43 20.17 1.31
CA LEU A 14 -20.44 21.35 2.17
C LEU A 14 -19.25 22.24 1.74
N SER A 15 -19.58 23.28 0.97
CA SER A 15 -18.64 24.37 0.69
C SER A 15 -18.50 25.21 1.95
N ALA A 16 -17.42 25.02 2.68
CA ALA A 16 -17.00 25.96 3.73
C ALA A 16 -16.08 27.00 3.07
N GLN A 17 -16.61 28.23 2.90
CA GLN A 17 -15.82 29.39 2.54
C GLN A 17 -14.90 29.75 3.72
N ALA A 18 -13.60 29.65 3.53
CA ALA A 18 -12.61 30.13 4.48
C ALA A 18 -12.43 31.65 4.34
N PRO A 19 -12.29 32.40 5.46
CA PRO A 19 -12.02 33.81 5.42
C PRO A 19 -10.60 34.07 4.92
N SER A 20 -10.46 34.97 3.95
CA SER A 20 -9.18 35.48 3.45
C SER A 20 -8.55 36.37 4.52
N ALA A 21 -7.55 35.86 5.24
CA ALA A 21 -6.66 36.63 6.05
C ALA A 21 -5.33 36.80 5.32
N GLY A 22 -4.89 38.09 5.18
CA GLY A 22 -3.69 38.48 4.46
C GLY A 22 -2.43 37.75 4.94
N GLY A 23 -1.67 37.24 3.99
CA GLY A 23 -0.51 36.43 4.26
C GLY A 23 0.73 37.22 4.66
N PRO A 24 1.58 36.62 5.50
CA PRO A 24 3.01 36.92 5.52
C PRO A 24 3.75 35.91 4.64
N ALA A 25 4.72 36.46 3.90
CA ALA A 25 5.92 35.86 3.33
C ALA A 25 5.87 34.41 2.87
N LEU A 26 5.95 34.24 1.56
CA LEU A 26 6.30 33.06 0.81
C LEU A 26 7.40 32.22 1.51
N GLY A 27 6.97 31.22 2.27
CA GLY A 27 7.83 30.10 2.61
C GLY A 27 8.21 29.35 1.32
N PRO A 28 9.27 28.53 1.32
CA PRO A 28 9.69 27.79 0.15
C PRO A 28 8.51 27.03 -0.44
N GLU A 29 8.25 27.28 -1.71
CA GLU A 29 7.19 26.64 -2.49
C GLU A 29 7.27 25.13 -2.29
N PRO A 30 6.18 24.44 -1.85
CA PRO A 30 6.22 23.02 -1.67
C PRO A 30 6.60 22.37 -3.01
N PRO A 31 7.49 21.36 -3.01
CA PRO A 31 7.92 20.73 -4.24
C PRO A 31 6.70 20.28 -5.03
N SER A 32 6.52 20.84 -6.22
CA SER A 32 5.44 20.47 -7.13
C SER A 32 5.54 18.97 -7.38
N ILE A 33 4.58 18.19 -6.86
CA ILE A 33 4.51 16.76 -7.08
C ILE A 33 4.19 16.59 -8.56
N ARG A 34 5.22 16.26 -9.35
CA ARG A 34 5.06 15.96 -10.77
C ARG A 34 4.20 14.72 -10.88
N VAL A 35 3.05 14.84 -11.55
CA VAL A 35 2.25 13.66 -11.92
C VAL A 35 3.16 12.76 -12.76
N THR A 36 3.36 11.54 -12.30
CA THR A 36 4.26 10.59 -12.95
C THR A 36 3.77 10.32 -14.38
N PRO A 37 4.58 10.52 -15.43
CA PRO A 37 4.20 10.23 -16.80
C PRO A 37 3.75 8.77 -16.96
N GLU A 38 2.85 8.51 -17.90
CA GLU A 38 2.21 7.19 -18.07
C GLU A 38 3.23 6.07 -18.38
N ASN A 39 4.25 6.36 -19.19
CA ASN A 39 5.36 5.45 -19.47
C ASN A 39 6.18 5.09 -18.22
N VAL A 40 6.38 6.03 -17.30
CA VAL A 40 7.09 5.81 -16.03
C VAL A 40 6.22 4.97 -15.09
N ARG A 41 4.90 5.17 -15.09
CA ARG A 41 3.96 4.35 -14.31
C ARG A 41 4.02 2.89 -14.72
N PHE A 42 3.97 2.61 -16.02
CA PHE A 42 4.05 1.24 -16.54
C PHE A 42 5.40 0.58 -16.22
N SER A 43 6.51 1.31 -16.36
CA SER A 43 7.84 0.82 -15.97
C SER A 43 7.92 0.52 -14.47
N ASN A 44 7.34 1.36 -13.62
CA ASN A 44 7.28 1.13 -12.18
C ASN A 44 6.43 -0.10 -11.85
N TYR A 45 5.26 -0.25 -12.49
CA TYR A 45 4.42 -1.42 -12.36
C TYR A 45 5.16 -2.72 -12.70
N LEU A 46 5.86 -2.77 -13.84
CA LEU A 46 6.64 -3.96 -14.22
C LEU A 46 7.77 -4.25 -13.24
N ARG A 47 8.42 -3.22 -12.73
CA ARG A 47 9.47 -3.37 -11.73
C ARG A 47 8.93 -3.85 -10.39
N ASP A 48 7.77 -3.37 -9.97
CA ASP A 48 7.10 -3.81 -8.75
C ASP A 48 6.54 -5.22 -8.89
N LEU A 49 6.07 -5.61 -10.09
CA LEU A 49 5.52 -6.93 -10.37
C LEU A 49 6.60 -8.01 -10.46
N ALA A 50 7.71 -7.75 -11.17
CA ALA A 50 8.72 -8.75 -11.53
C ALA A 50 10.16 -8.31 -11.23
N GLY A 51 10.36 -7.20 -10.55
CA GLY A 51 11.70 -6.70 -10.20
C GLY A 51 12.36 -7.51 -9.07
N PRO A 52 13.65 -7.23 -8.79
CA PRO A 52 14.42 -8.00 -7.81
C PRO A 52 13.77 -8.04 -6.42
N ARG A 53 13.14 -6.95 -5.99
CA ARG A 53 12.43 -6.90 -4.70
C ARG A 53 11.19 -7.80 -4.67
N ALA A 54 10.44 -7.84 -5.77
CA ALA A 54 9.30 -8.73 -5.92
C ALA A 54 9.74 -10.19 -5.85
N LEU A 55 10.79 -10.55 -6.59
CA LEU A 55 11.35 -11.91 -6.58
C LEU A 55 11.83 -12.32 -5.19
N VAL A 56 12.55 -11.46 -4.49
CA VAL A 56 12.97 -11.72 -3.09
C VAL A 56 11.76 -11.91 -2.18
N GLY A 57 10.72 -11.10 -2.33
CA GLY A 57 9.49 -11.22 -1.55
C GLY A 57 8.74 -12.53 -1.82
N VAL A 58 8.55 -12.88 -3.08
CA VAL A 58 7.86 -14.12 -3.50
C VAL A 58 8.65 -15.36 -3.08
N VAL A 59 9.94 -15.41 -3.40
CA VAL A 59 10.80 -16.56 -3.07
C VAL A 59 10.97 -16.68 -1.55
N GLY A 60 11.32 -15.61 -0.87
CA GLY A 60 11.48 -15.59 0.58
C GLY A 60 10.19 -15.96 1.31
N GLY A 61 9.06 -15.40 0.89
CA GLY A 61 7.74 -15.74 1.43
C GLY A 61 7.34 -17.19 1.17
N GLY A 62 7.62 -17.72 -0.01
CA GLY A 62 7.37 -19.11 -0.36
C GLY A 62 8.19 -20.08 0.48
N VAL A 63 9.50 -19.83 0.59
CA VAL A 63 10.42 -20.65 1.42
C VAL A 63 10.03 -20.60 2.90
N LEU A 64 9.76 -19.41 3.44
CA LEU A 64 9.33 -19.28 4.85
C LEU A 64 8.00 -19.99 5.10
N SER A 65 7.05 -19.93 4.18
CA SER A 65 5.80 -20.67 4.31
C SER A 65 6.02 -22.18 4.29
N GLN A 66 6.94 -22.66 3.44
CA GLN A 66 7.31 -24.09 3.39
C GLN A 66 7.93 -24.58 4.72
N LEU A 67 8.81 -23.78 5.31
CA LEU A 67 9.45 -24.10 6.59
C LEU A 67 8.47 -24.09 7.76
N ARG A 68 7.45 -23.24 7.69
CA ARG A 68 6.47 -23.08 8.77
C ARG A 68 5.32 -24.08 8.69
N GLN A 69 4.91 -24.46 7.50
CA GLN A 69 3.79 -25.36 7.24
C GLN A 69 4.34 -26.62 6.58
N ASN A 70 4.48 -27.69 7.34
CA ASN A 70 4.95 -28.99 6.84
C ASN A 70 3.74 -29.85 6.44
N ASP A 71 2.92 -29.34 5.52
CA ASP A 71 1.65 -29.97 5.09
C ASP A 71 1.76 -30.79 3.80
N GLY A 72 2.98 -31.02 3.32
CA GLY A 72 3.22 -31.80 2.09
C GLY A 72 3.01 -31.02 0.80
N THR A 73 2.64 -29.75 0.84
CA THR A 73 2.51 -28.90 -0.36
C THR A 73 3.89 -28.67 -0.99
N GLU A 74 4.00 -28.86 -2.31
CA GLU A 74 5.26 -28.66 -3.01
C GLU A 74 5.69 -27.19 -2.99
N LEU A 75 7.00 -26.95 -2.92
CA LEU A 75 7.56 -25.59 -2.95
C LEU A 75 7.12 -24.81 -4.20
N GLY A 76 6.98 -25.48 -5.34
CA GLY A 76 6.49 -24.89 -6.59
C GLY A 76 5.11 -24.26 -6.45
N ASP A 77 4.18 -24.98 -5.82
CA ASP A 77 2.81 -24.50 -5.59
C ASP A 77 2.79 -23.29 -4.67
N ARG A 78 3.61 -23.32 -3.61
CA ARG A 78 3.74 -22.17 -2.71
C ARG A 78 4.32 -20.93 -3.38
N LEU A 79 5.29 -21.12 -4.25
CA LEU A 79 5.85 -20.02 -5.05
C LEU A 79 4.81 -19.47 -6.02
N ALA A 80 4.06 -20.34 -6.71
CA ALA A 80 2.99 -19.94 -7.61
C ALA A 80 1.87 -19.19 -6.87
N GLN A 81 1.47 -19.67 -5.71
CA GLN A 81 0.52 -18.99 -4.83
C GLN A 81 1.00 -17.59 -4.46
N ARG A 82 2.25 -17.47 -3.97
CA ARG A 82 2.84 -16.17 -3.60
C ARG A 82 2.98 -15.23 -4.77
N ALA A 83 3.37 -15.73 -5.94
CA ALA A 83 3.44 -14.94 -7.16
C ALA A 83 2.06 -14.41 -7.57
N THR A 84 1.01 -15.26 -7.49
CA THR A 84 -0.37 -14.86 -7.80
C THR A 84 -0.89 -13.81 -6.81
N GLN A 85 -0.66 -13.99 -5.51
CA GLN A 85 -1.02 -13.01 -4.48
C GLN A 85 -0.33 -11.66 -4.72
N HIS A 86 0.98 -11.70 -4.99
CA HIS A 86 1.75 -10.49 -5.28
C HIS A 86 1.27 -9.80 -6.56
N ALA A 87 1.01 -10.55 -7.62
CA ALA A 87 0.49 -10.00 -8.87
C ALA A 87 -0.87 -9.32 -8.69
N ALA A 88 -1.78 -9.94 -7.93
CA ALA A 88 -3.09 -9.37 -7.62
C ALA A 88 -2.94 -8.08 -6.78
N GLU A 89 -2.08 -8.08 -5.75
CA GLU A 89 -1.80 -6.92 -4.93
C GLU A 89 -1.29 -5.74 -5.76
N VAL A 90 -0.23 -5.96 -6.55
CA VAL A 90 0.40 -4.91 -7.36
C VAL A 90 -0.57 -4.39 -8.42
N SER A 91 -1.29 -5.28 -9.11
CA SER A 91 -2.22 -4.89 -10.18
C SER A 91 -3.38 -4.04 -9.65
N VAL A 92 -3.98 -4.42 -8.53
CA VAL A 92 -5.08 -3.65 -7.92
C VAL A 92 -4.55 -2.33 -7.36
N ARG A 93 -3.41 -2.34 -6.68
CA ARG A 93 -2.79 -1.13 -6.13
C ARG A 93 -2.49 -0.11 -7.23
N ASP A 94 -1.77 -0.52 -8.26
CA ASP A 94 -1.31 0.39 -9.31
C ASP A 94 -2.45 0.79 -10.26
N GLY A 95 -3.39 -0.12 -10.53
CA GLY A 95 -4.60 0.17 -11.27
C GLY A 95 -5.47 1.23 -10.58
N LEU A 96 -5.72 1.08 -9.28
CA LEU A 96 -6.47 2.08 -8.51
C LEU A 96 -5.70 3.40 -8.38
N ALA A 97 -4.37 3.36 -8.19
CA ALA A 97 -3.55 4.56 -8.16
C ALA A 97 -3.63 5.33 -9.49
N ALA A 98 -3.63 4.62 -10.62
CA ALA A 98 -3.80 5.22 -11.93
C ALA A 98 -5.19 5.85 -12.10
N LEU A 99 -6.26 5.14 -11.75
CA LEU A 99 -7.65 5.64 -11.80
C LEU A 99 -7.87 6.86 -10.90
N MET A 100 -7.23 6.89 -9.73
CA MET A 100 -7.34 7.99 -8.78
C MET A 100 -6.33 9.12 -9.03
N HIS A 101 -5.56 9.08 -10.12
CA HIS A 101 -4.50 10.03 -10.45
C HIS A 101 -3.50 10.26 -9.32
N ARG A 102 -3.18 9.19 -8.55
CA ARG A 102 -2.20 9.23 -7.47
C ARG A 102 -0.83 8.78 -7.96
N SER A 103 0.22 9.20 -7.24
CA SER A 103 1.56 8.70 -7.49
C SER A 103 1.64 7.21 -7.11
N THR A 104 2.33 6.43 -7.93
CA THR A 104 2.71 5.03 -7.63
C THR A 104 4.06 4.95 -6.91
N ASP A 105 4.75 6.07 -6.75
CA ASP A 105 6.04 6.12 -6.06
C ASP A 105 5.85 6.12 -4.55
N TYR A 106 5.81 4.92 -3.96
CA TYR A 106 5.69 4.73 -2.50
C TYR A 106 7.06 4.79 -1.83
N HIS A 107 7.70 5.96 -1.89
CA HIS A 107 8.94 6.19 -1.17
C HIS A 107 8.63 6.69 0.24
N TYR A 108 9.03 5.88 1.23
CA TYR A 108 8.94 6.28 2.63
C TYR A 108 9.85 7.48 2.90
N GLN A 109 9.27 8.57 3.35
CA GLN A 109 10.01 9.78 3.73
C GLN A 109 10.21 9.79 5.24
N PHE A 110 11.47 9.85 5.68
CA PHE A 110 11.78 9.95 7.09
C PHE A 110 11.38 11.31 7.67
N CYS A 111 10.89 11.30 8.90
CA CYS A 111 10.60 12.52 9.62
C CYS A 111 11.88 13.13 10.22
N GLU A 112 12.00 14.45 10.11
CA GLU A 112 12.99 15.22 10.89
C GLU A 112 12.48 15.54 12.30
N CYS A 113 11.39 14.89 12.72
CA CYS A 113 10.73 15.10 14.00
C CYS A 113 11.63 14.71 15.17
N LYS A 114 11.58 15.52 16.24
CA LYS A 114 12.22 15.21 17.51
C LYS A 114 11.25 14.50 18.45
N GLY A 115 11.70 13.41 19.09
CA GLY A 115 10.91 12.66 20.06
C GLY A 115 10.22 11.42 19.49
N PHE A 116 9.83 10.50 20.37
CA PHE A 116 9.23 9.21 20.03
C PHE A 116 7.82 9.35 19.41
N GLY A 117 6.93 10.08 20.09
CA GLY A 117 5.53 10.21 19.67
C GLY A 117 5.35 10.75 18.24
N PRO A 118 5.95 11.92 17.90
CA PRO A 118 5.87 12.48 16.55
C PRO A 118 6.42 11.54 15.46
N ARG A 119 7.47 10.77 15.74
CA ARG A 119 8.03 9.78 14.80
C ARG A 119 7.07 8.63 14.55
N VAL A 120 6.48 8.07 15.61
CA VAL A 120 5.48 7.00 15.48
C VAL A 120 4.26 7.49 14.70
N GLN A 121 3.75 8.68 15.02
CA GLN A 121 2.63 9.28 14.29
C GLN A 121 2.96 9.47 12.81
N HIS A 122 4.15 9.96 12.49
CA HIS A 122 4.61 10.13 11.12
C HIS A 122 4.67 8.79 10.38
N ALA A 123 5.25 7.76 10.99
CA ALA A 123 5.35 6.43 10.40
C ALA A 123 3.97 5.83 10.10
N LEU A 124 3.00 6.00 10.99
CA LEU A 124 1.61 5.57 10.78
C LEU A 124 0.97 6.35 9.63
N LEU A 125 1.12 7.67 9.61
CA LEU A 125 0.58 8.50 8.52
C LEU A 125 1.19 8.11 7.17
N GLU A 126 2.50 7.90 7.07
CA GLU A 126 3.16 7.47 5.83
C GLU A 126 2.74 6.05 5.41
N THR A 127 2.32 5.19 6.35
CA THR A 127 1.84 3.84 6.04
C THR A 127 0.44 3.87 5.42
N PHE A 128 -0.46 4.68 5.98
CA PHE A 128 -1.89 4.62 5.64
C PHE A 128 -2.37 5.76 4.74
N THR A 129 -1.51 6.75 4.43
CA THR A 129 -1.89 7.88 3.59
C THR A 129 -0.96 8.05 2.41
N ASP A 130 -1.51 8.53 1.30
CA ASP A 130 -0.78 8.97 0.12
C ASP A 130 -0.87 10.48 -0.01
N ARG A 131 0.13 11.09 -0.65
CA ARG A 131 0.10 12.49 -1.02
C ARG A 131 -0.60 12.65 -2.36
N ARG A 132 -1.51 13.61 -2.43
CA ARG A 132 -2.14 14.05 -3.67
C ARG A 132 -1.24 15.03 -4.41
N ALA A 133 -1.58 15.29 -5.68
CA ALA A 133 -0.86 16.27 -6.50
C ALA A 133 -0.89 17.70 -5.91
N ASP A 134 -1.90 18.02 -5.10
CA ASP A 134 -2.06 19.28 -4.37
C ASP A 134 -1.25 19.34 -3.05
N GLY A 135 -0.49 18.29 -2.73
CA GLY A 135 0.29 18.17 -1.48
C GLY A 135 -0.54 17.72 -0.27
N SER A 136 -1.86 17.62 -0.38
CA SER A 136 -2.72 17.11 0.70
C SER A 136 -2.51 15.63 0.94
N ARG A 137 -2.77 15.17 2.17
CA ARG A 137 -2.75 13.74 2.53
C ARG A 137 -4.16 13.16 2.46
N ALA A 138 -4.28 11.97 1.91
CA ALA A 138 -5.52 11.21 1.90
C ALA A 138 -5.24 9.75 2.18
N LEU A 139 -6.24 9.01 2.66
CA LEU A 139 -6.14 7.57 2.87
C LEU A 139 -5.65 6.88 1.59
N SER A 140 -4.68 5.98 1.75
CA SER A 140 -4.10 5.19 0.66
C SER A 140 -5.03 4.03 0.28
N VAL A 141 -6.14 4.37 -0.37
CA VAL A 141 -7.10 3.37 -0.87
C VAL A 141 -6.42 2.35 -1.80
N PRO A 142 -5.55 2.75 -2.74
CA PRO A 142 -4.87 1.80 -3.61
C PRO A 142 -4.05 0.77 -2.84
N ARG A 143 -3.27 1.20 -1.85
CA ARG A 143 -2.44 0.29 -1.04
C ARG A 143 -3.30 -0.67 -0.24
N ILE A 144 -4.31 -0.16 0.47
CA ILE A 144 -5.20 -0.99 1.28
C ILE A 144 -5.92 -2.01 0.39
N ALA A 145 -6.55 -1.57 -0.70
CA ALA A 145 -7.26 -2.45 -1.62
C ALA A 145 -6.33 -3.48 -2.28
N GLY A 146 -5.10 -3.10 -2.64
CA GLY A 146 -4.10 -4.02 -3.17
C GLY A 146 -3.76 -5.13 -2.18
N THR A 147 -3.47 -4.79 -0.91
CA THR A 147 -3.17 -5.78 0.13
C THR A 147 -4.34 -6.77 0.32
N TYR A 148 -5.58 -6.27 0.37
CA TYR A 148 -6.74 -7.16 0.44
C TYR A 148 -6.90 -8.02 -0.81
N ALA A 149 -6.67 -7.47 -2.01
CA ALA A 149 -6.75 -8.22 -3.26
C ALA A 149 -5.73 -9.37 -3.30
N GLY A 150 -4.50 -9.15 -2.82
CA GLY A 150 -3.48 -10.19 -2.70
C GLY A 150 -3.91 -11.33 -1.78
N ASP A 151 -4.40 -11.02 -0.58
CA ASP A 151 -4.88 -12.03 0.37
C ASP A 151 -6.11 -12.79 -0.14
N PHE A 152 -7.06 -12.11 -0.81
CA PHE A 152 -8.22 -12.76 -1.41
C PHE A 152 -7.85 -13.63 -2.63
N ALA A 153 -6.86 -13.23 -3.42
CA ALA A 153 -6.35 -14.08 -4.50
C ALA A 153 -5.81 -15.41 -3.97
N GLY A 154 -5.29 -15.44 -2.75
CA GLY A 154 -4.85 -16.65 -2.07
C GLY A 154 -5.96 -17.68 -1.81
N LEU A 155 -7.23 -17.27 -1.75
CA LEU A 155 -8.36 -18.18 -1.57
C LEU A 155 -8.53 -19.18 -2.72
N GLY A 156 -8.04 -18.83 -3.93
CA GLY A 156 -8.05 -19.74 -5.06
C GLY A 156 -7.14 -20.97 -4.89
N TRP A 157 -6.18 -20.89 -3.97
CA TRP A 157 -5.19 -21.95 -3.70
C TRP A 157 -5.47 -22.68 -2.38
N GLU A 158 -6.02 -21.99 -1.40
CA GLU A 158 -6.28 -22.49 -0.05
C GLU A 158 -7.78 -22.78 0.12
N HIS A 159 -8.23 -23.98 -0.26
CA HIS A 159 -9.65 -24.36 -0.25
C HIS A 159 -10.28 -24.30 1.16
N ASP A 160 -9.49 -24.50 2.20
CA ASP A 160 -9.95 -24.47 3.59
C ASP A 160 -9.93 -23.08 4.22
N ARG A 161 -9.39 -22.07 3.50
CA ARG A 161 -9.29 -20.70 4.01
C ARG A 161 -10.60 -19.94 3.79
N SER A 162 -11.15 -19.39 4.84
CA SER A 162 -12.34 -18.55 4.77
C SER A 162 -12.03 -17.11 4.33
N VAL A 163 -13.04 -16.43 3.78
CA VAL A 163 -12.97 -14.99 3.46
C VAL A 163 -12.58 -14.15 4.68
N GLY A 164 -13.09 -14.53 5.89
CA GLY A 164 -12.74 -13.86 7.14
C GLY A 164 -11.25 -14.00 7.48
N GLN A 165 -10.68 -15.18 7.25
CA GLN A 165 -9.24 -15.41 7.47
C GLN A 165 -8.38 -14.64 6.45
N ALA A 166 -8.81 -14.53 5.19
CA ALA A 166 -8.13 -13.70 4.21
C ALA A 166 -8.17 -12.22 4.60
N ALA A 167 -9.32 -11.71 5.03
CA ALA A 167 -9.45 -10.34 5.51
C ALA A 167 -8.59 -10.07 6.76
N ALA A 168 -8.54 -11.01 7.69
CA ALA A 168 -7.66 -10.91 8.87
C ALA A 168 -6.18 -10.92 8.47
N GLY A 169 -5.79 -11.75 7.50
CA GLY A 169 -4.44 -11.79 6.93
C GLY A 169 -4.04 -10.44 6.34
N ALA A 170 -4.88 -9.86 5.49
CA ALA A 170 -4.66 -8.54 4.91
C ALA A 170 -4.50 -7.45 5.98
N THR A 171 -5.36 -7.46 7.01
CA THR A 171 -5.28 -6.53 8.13
C THR A 171 -3.97 -6.67 8.89
N LEU A 172 -3.54 -7.90 9.18
CA LEU A 172 -2.25 -8.17 9.83
C LEU A 172 -1.07 -7.72 8.97
N SER A 173 -1.12 -7.93 7.66
CA SER A 173 -0.09 -7.49 6.72
C SER A 173 0.07 -5.96 6.73
N LEU A 174 -1.03 -5.22 6.75
CA LEU A 174 -1.01 -3.76 6.93
C LEU A 174 -0.45 -3.36 8.30
N GLY A 175 -0.80 -4.09 9.36
CA GLY A 175 -0.25 -3.88 10.70
C GLY A 175 1.27 -4.10 10.75
N PHE A 176 1.77 -5.17 10.13
CA PHE A 176 3.21 -5.42 10.03
C PHE A 176 3.93 -4.34 9.22
N SER A 177 3.33 -3.84 8.13
CA SER A 177 3.88 -2.73 7.35
C SER A 177 4.01 -1.46 8.20
N ALA A 178 3.01 -1.17 9.03
CA ALA A 178 3.05 -0.05 9.98
C ALA A 178 4.15 -0.24 11.03
N LEU A 179 4.24 -1.41 11.64
CA LEU A 179 5.29 -1.72 12.62
C LEU A 179 6.70 -1.63 12.03
N PHE A 180 6.87 -2.12 10.79
CA PHE A 180 8.14 -2.04 10.09
C PHE A 180 8.54 -0.57 9.83
N ASN A 181 7.61 0.27 9.40
CA ASN A 181 7.86 1.69 9.19
C ASN A 181 8.17 2.42 10.50
N ILE A 182 7.49 2.09 11.59
CA ILE A 182 7.82 2.59 12.93
C ILE A 182 9.26 2.19 13.32
N GLY A 183 9.61 0.92 13.12
CA GLY A 183 10.96 0.42 13.41
C GLY A 183 12.03 1.16 12.61
N ARG A 184 11.80 1.38 11.30
CA ARG A 184 12.70 2.16 10.43
C ARG A 184 12.85 3.60 10.91
N GLU A 185 11.74 4.25 11.28
CA GLU A 185 11.73 5.63 11.73
C GLU A 185 12.51 5.80 13.05
N LEU A 186 12.36 4.85 13.97
CA LEU A 186 13.02 4.89 15.27
C LEU A 186 14.51 4.53 15.19
N SER A 187 14.87 3.55 14.37
CA SER A 187 16.27 3.12 14.20
C SER A 187 17.10 4.04 13.33
N GLY A 188 16.46 4.91 12.52
CA GLY A 188 17.16 5.74 11.55
C GLY A 188 17.78 4.96 10.39
N LEU A 189 17.46 3.67 10.24
CA LEU A 189 17.93 2.83 9.13
C LEU A 189 17.37 3.33 7.80
N GLY A 190 18.27 3.81 6.94
CA GLY A 190 17.93 4.32 5.60
C GLY A 190 17.90 5.85 5.49
N ARG A 191 18.41 6.57 6.51
CA ARG A 191 18.71 8.02 6.38
C ARG A 191 19.99 8.24 5.59
#